data_5bcb27770ffe6f959e25045907e82736
#
_entry.id   5bcb27770ffe6f959e25045907e82736
#
_cell.length_a   1.000
_cell.length_b   1.000
_cell.length_c   1.000
_cell.angle_alpha   90.00
_cell.angle_beta   90.00
_cell.angle_gamma   90.00
#
_symmetry.space_group_name_H-M   'P 1'
#
loop_
_entity.id
_entity.type
_entity.pdbx_description
1 polymer ?
#
loop_
_entity_poly.entity_id
_entity_poly.type
_entity_poly.pdbx_seq_one_letter_code
_entity_poly.pdbx_strand_id
1 'polypeptide(L)'
;ELGMKPVLPAFAGHVPQELKRLHPDARITRVSYWGGFDDRYRCSFLDPMDPLFAVIQREFLTEQTRLFGTGHIYGADPFNEIDAPTWDPETLAGMSRHIYESMAEVDPEAVWLQMGWLFYADPTHWTAENIRAFLGAVPQDRLLMLDYFCEFTEIWKQTEKFHGQPYLWCYLGNFG
;
A
#
# COMPACT_ATOMS: atom_id res chain seq x y z
N GLU A 1 20.73 8.16 -21.35
CA GLU A 1 19.65 7.75 -20.45
C GLU A 1 19.91 6.32 -19.98
N LEU A 2 19.72 6.06 -18.68
CA LEU A 2 20.10 4.78 -18.05
C LEU A 2 18.96 3.74 -18.11
N GLY A 3 17.83 4.05 -18.76
CA GLY A 3 16.68 3.16 -18.87
C GLY A 3 15.93 2.90 -17.53
N MET A 4 16.22 3.68 -16.50
CA MET A 4 15.53 3.59 -15.22
C MET A 4 14.10 4.12 -15.33
N LYS A 5 13.18 3.45 -14.65
CA LYS A 5 11.80 3.93 -14.48
C LYS A 5 11.63 4.46 -13.07
N PRO A 6 11.12 5.68 -12.89
CA PRO A 6 10.81 6.18 -11.55
C PRO A 6 9.59 5.46 -10.98
N VAL A 7 9.60 5.23 -9.68
CA VAL A 7 8.42 4.88 -8.91
C VAL A 7 7.94 6.15 -8.23
N LEU A 8 6.74 6.59 -8.56
CA LEU A 8 6.12 7.76 -7.96
C LEU A 8 5.23 7.34 -6.78
N PRO A 9 5.10 8.16 -5.74
CA PRO A 9 4.20 7.83 -4.64
C PRO A 9 2.73 7.85 -5.10
N ALA A 10 1.92 6.98 -4.50
CA ALA A 10 0.47 7.07 -4.54
C ALA A 10 -0.07 7.31 -3.13
N PHE A 11 -1.36 7.62 -3.03
CA PHE A 11 -2.00 7.82 -1.75
C PHE A 11 -2.19 6.47 -1.03
N ALA A 12 -1.59 6.33 0.15
CA ALA A 12 -1.59 5.09 0.93
C ALA A 12 -2.60 5.10 2.11
N GLY A 13 -3.40 6.16 2.25
CA GLY A 13 -4.41 6.26 3.31
C GLY A 13 -4.02 7.11 4.52
N HIS A 14 -2.75 7.47 4.68
CA HIS A 14 -2.30 8.33 5.78
C HIS A 14 -2.78 9.78 5.56
N VAL A 15 -3.47 10.33 6.55
CA VAL A 15 -4.09 11.66 6.49
C VAL A 15 -3.84 12.45 7.78
N PRO A 16 -3.85 13.79 7.73
CA PRO A 16 -3.87 14.62 8.94
C PRO A 16 -5.15 14.37 9.76
N GLN A 17 -5.05 14.40 11.08
CA GLN A 17 -6.20 14.25 11.97
C GLN A 17 -7.29 15.31 11.70
N GLU A 18 -6.87 16.50 11.29
CA GLU A 18 -7.74 17.62 10.99
C GLU A 18 -8.69 17.35 9.82
N LEU A 19 -8.37 16.40 8.95
CA LEU A 19 -9.24 16.01 7.83
C LEU A 19 -10.61 15.55 8.32
N LYS A 20 -10.67 14.89 9.50
CA LYS A 20 -11.94 14.49 10.14
C LYS A 20 -12.89 15.67 10.43
N ARG A 21 -12.36 16.87 10.64
CA ARG A 21 -13.18 18.07 10.86
C ARG A 21 -13.83 18.57 9.57
N LEU A 22 -13.17 18.36 8.43
CA LEU A 22 -13.67 18.74 7.11
C LEU A 22 -14.62 17.67 6.55
N HIS A 23 -14.37 16.43 6.89
CA HIS A 23 -15.14 15.25 6.45
C HIS A 23 -15.58 14.43 7.66
N PRO A 24 -16.58 14.88 8.43
CA PRO A 24 -16.97 14.25 9.70
C PRO A 24 -17.49 12.81 9.53
N ASP A 25 -18.06 12.49 8.37
CA ASP A 25 -18.59 11.16 8.06
C ASP A 25 -17.53 10.19 7.53
N ALA A 26 -16.33 10.69 7.15
CA ALA A 26 -15.27 9.84 6.63
C ALA A 26 -14.75 8.86 7.69
N ARG A 27 -14.47 7.65 7.26
CA ARG A 27 -13.92 6.57 8.12
C ARG A 27 -12.43 6.78 8.36
N ILE A 28 -12.11 7.74 9.22
CA ILE A 28 -10.75 8.07 9.64
C ILE A 28 -10.54 7.59 11.07
N THR A 29 -9.54 6.74 11.28
CA THR A 29 -9.13 6.22 12.59
C THR A 29 -7.70 6.60 12.90
N ARG A 30 -7.35 6.60 14.19
CA ARG A 30 -5.94 6.72 14.58
C ARG A 30 -5.31 5.34 14.56
N VAL A 31 -4.15 5.24 13.91
CA VAL A 31 -3.39 3.98 13.82
C VAL A 31 -2.76 3.62 15.17
N SER A 32 -2.23 2.40 15.28
CA SER A 32 -1.47 1.92 16.43
C SER A 32 -0.25 2.81 16.75
N TYR A 33 0.31 2.66 17.93
CA TYR A 33 1.57 3.31 18.28
C TYR A 33 2.72 2.67 17.50
N TRP A 34 3.65 3.49 17.05
CA TRP A 34 4.80 3.03 16.30
C TRP A 34 6.11 3.49 16.96
N GLY A 35 7.11 2.62 16.96
CA GLY A 35 8.48 2.95 17.38
C GLY A 35 8.64 3.47 18.81
N GLY A 36 7.69 3.23 19.70
CA GLY A 36 7.70 3.75 21.07
C GLY A 36 7.43 5.24 21.19
N PHE A 37 7.00 5.91 20.11
CA PHE A 37 6.61 7.31 20.14
C PHE A 37 5.29 7.53 20.89
N ASP A 38 5.12 8.72 21.46
CA ASP A 38 3.92 9.09 22.19
C ASP A 38 2.72 9.44 21.27
N ASP A 39 1.57 9.71 21.87
CA ASP A 39 0.30 9.96 21.17
C ASP A 39 0.35 11.11 20.16
N ARG A 40 1.26 12.09 20.33
CA ARG A 40 1.42 13.22 19.40
C ARG A 40 1.85 12.80 18.00
N TYR A 41 2.53 11.67 17.89
CA TYR A 41 3.10 11.17 16.65
C TYR A 41 2.25 10.07 15.99
N ARG A 42 1.10 9.73 16.59
CA ARG A 42 0.17 8.78 15.97
C ARG A 42 -0.47 9.39 14.73
N CYS A 43 -0.33 8.71 13.63
CA CYS A 43 -0.97 9.09 12.38
C CYS A 43 -2.48 8.79 12.41
N SER A 44 -3.22 9.42 11.53
CA SER A 44 -4.59 9.05 11.20
C SER A 44 -4.61 8.35 9.84
N PHE A 45 -5.54 7.44 9.68
CA PHE A 45 -5.65 6.61 8.50
C PHE A 45 -7.08 6.62 7.98
N LEU A 46 -7.23 6.90 6.70
CA LEU A 46 -8.51 6.84 5.99
C LEU A 46 -8.69 5.43 5.45
N ASP A 47 -9.80 4.81 5.83
CA ASP A 47 -10.18 3.48 5.36
C ASP A 47 -10.20 3.45 3.82
N PRO A 48 -9.50 2.51 3.17
CA PRO A 48 -9.51 2.40 1.71
C PRO A 48 -10.90 2.21 1.11
N MET A 49 -11.85 1.65 1.86
CA MET A 49 -13.24 1.48 1.43
C MET A 49 -14.10 2.74 1.60
N ASP A 50 -13.53 3.84 2.11
CA ASP A 50 -14.23 5.12 2.17
C ASP A 50 -14.24 5.79 0.80
N PRO A 51 -15.38 6.33 0.32
CA PRO A 51 -15.44 7.03 -0.96
C PRO A 51 -14.43 8.19 -1.09
N LEU A 52 -14.06 8.83 0.02
CA LEU A 52 -13.07 9.90 0.05
C LEU A 52 -11.68 9.41 -0.36
N PHE A 53 -11.37 8.13 -0.13
CA PHE A 53 -10.07 7.55 -0.51
C PHE A 53 -9.83 7.67 -2.02
N ALA A 54 -10.78 7.22 -2.84
CA ALA A 54 -10.68 7.31 -4.30
C ALA A 54 -10.64 8.77 -4.79
N VAL A 55 -11.36 9.67 -4.12
CA VAL A 55 -11.32 11.12 -4.45
C VAL A 55 -9.90 11.67 -4.23
N ILE A 56 -9.31 11.41 -3.06
CA ILE A 56 -7.95 11.89 -2.75
C ILE A 56 -6.93 11.27 -3.69
N GLN A 57 -7.01 9.95 -3.93
CA GLN A 57 -6.11 9.25 -4.85
C GLN A 57 -6.14 9.87 -6.24
N ARG A 58 -7.32 10.10 -6.78
CA ARG A 58 -7.52 10.68 -8.10
C ARG A 58 -6.91 12.09 -8.20
N GLU A 59 -7.23 12.97 -7.27
CA GLU A 59 -6.70 14.34 -7.27
C GLU A 59 -5.18 14.35 -7.11
N PHE A 60 -4.66 13.51 -6.21
CA PHE A 60 -3.22 13.38 -5.97
C PHE A 60 -2.48 12.91 -7.24
N LEU A 61 -2.91 11.82 -7.87
CA LEU A 61 -2.25 11.28 -9.05
C LEU A 61 -2.43 12.19 -10.28
N THR A 62 -3.58 12.84 -10.43
CA THR A 62 -3.82 13.80 -11.51
C THR A 62 -2.84 14.97 -11.43
N GLU A 63 -2.71 15.56 -10.25
CA GLU A 63 -1.80 16.70 -10.06
C GLU A 63 -0.33 16.27 -10.16
N GLN A 64 0.02 15.11 -9.61
CA GLN A 64 1.37 14.55 -9.75
C GLN A 64 1.75 14.32 -11.21
N THR A 65 0.85 13.70 -11.99
CA THR A 65 1.07 13.45 -13.42
C THR A 65 1.20 14.75 -14.21
N ARG A 66 0.39 15.75 -13.88
CA ARG A 66 0.47 17.09 -14.50
C ARG A 66 1.84 17.75 -14.24
N LEU A 67 2.42 17.58 -13.07
CA LEU A 67 3.67 18.25 -12.66
C LEU A 67 4.92 17.47 -13.12
N PHE A 68 4.90 16.15 -13.06
CA PHE A 68 6.08 15.31 -13.18
C PHE A 68 5.99 14.28 -14.32
N GLY A 69 4.84 14.15 -14.97
CA GLY A 69 4.57 13.05 -15.88
C GLY A 69 4.30 11.75 -15.12
N THR A 70 4.30 10.63 -15.84
CA THR A 70 4.15 9.31 -15.23
C THR A 70 5.10 8.29 -15.84
N GLY A 71 5.54 7.32 -15.01
CA GLY A 71 6.21 6.08 -15.42
C GLY A 71 5.31 4.86 -15.23
N HIS A 72 4.04 5.09 -14.91
CA HIS A 72 3.00 4.07 -14.67
C HIS A 72 3.24 3.17 -13.46
N ILE A 73 4.27 3.43 -12.64
CA ILE A 73 4.57 2.63 -11.44
C ILE A 73 4.39 3.53 -10.21
N TYR A 74 3.47 3.14 -9.33
CA TYR A 74 3.09 3.92 -8.16
C TYR A 74 3.28 3.11 -6.88
N GLY A 75 4.08 3.65 -5.96
CA GLY A 75 4.35 3.03 -4.66
C GLY A 75 3.31 3.44 -3.63
N ALA A 76 2.66 2.47 -3.00
CA ALA A 76 1.78 2.67 -1.86
C ALA A 76 1.88 1.48 -0.91
N ASP A 77 2.09 1.77 0.39
CA ASP A 77 2.18 0.77 1.45
C ASP A 77 1.14 1.06 2.53
N PRO A 78 -0.16 0.75 2.29
CA PRO A 78 -1.26 1.18 3.15
C PRO A 78 -1.19 0.63 4.56
N PHE A 79 -0.73 -0.62 4.73
CA PHE A 79 -0.73 -1.32 6.02
C PHE A 79 0.68 -1.67 6.50
N ASN A 80 1.67 -0.91 6.08
CA ASN A 80 3.05 -1.14 6.50
C ASN A 80 3.23 -0.72 7.95
N GLU A 81 3.53 -1.68 8.82
CA GLU A 81 3.72 -1.52 10.28
C GLU A 81 2.53 -0.85 11.02
N ILE A 82 1.34 -0.96 10.48
CA ILE A 82 0.08 -0.54 11.12
C ILE A 82 -0.98 -1.62 10.97
N ASP A 83 -1.94 -1.63 11.88
CA ASP A 83 -3.08 -2.54 11.79
C ASP A 83 -3.99 -2.14 10.61
N ALA A 84 -4.40 -3.12 9.82
CA ALA A 84 -5.49 -2.93 8.89
C ALA A 84 -6.81 -2.66 9.64
N PRO A 85 -7.77 -1.94 9.04
CA PRO A 85 -9.07 -1.71 9.66
C PRO A 85 -9.84 -3.00 10.01
N THR A 86 -9.51 -4.09 9.36
CA THR A 86 -10.03 -5.43 9.62
C THR A 86 -9.06 -6.49 9.13
N TRP A 87 -9.24 -7.71 9.65
CA TRP A 87 -8.49 -8.89 9.21
C TRP A 87 -9.41 -9.94 8.55
N ASP A 88 -10.63 -9.52 8.17
CA ASP A 88 -11.52 -10.34 7.36
C ASP A 88 -11.00 -10.43 5.92
N PRO A 89 -10.76 -11.65 5.37
CA PRO A 89 -10.14 -11.82 4.06
C PRO A 89 -10.91 -11.18 2.90
N GLU A 90 -12.24 -11.24 2.94
CA GLU A 90 -13.08 -10.65 1.88
C GLU A 90 -12.98 -9.11 1.88
N THR A 91 -12.98 -8.52 3.07
CA THR A 91 -12.83 -7.06 3.22
C THR A 91 -11.42 -6.60 2.84
N LEU A 92 -10.36 -7.36 3.23
CA LEU A 92 -8.99 -7.08 2.79
C LEU A 92 -8.85 -7.12 1.26
N ALA A 93 -9.48 -8.12 0.60
CA ALA A 93 -9.54 -8.18 -0.85
C ALA A 93 -10.26 -6.98 -1.46
N GLY A 94 -11.37 -6.54 -0.84
CA GLY A 94 -12.08 -5.33 -1.25
C GLY A 94 -11.21 -4.08 -1.15
N MET A 95 -10.49 -3.91 -0.04
CA MET A 95 -9.55 -2.79 0.17
C MET A 95 -8.46 -2.77 -0.89
N SER A 96 -7.79 -3.90 -1.10
CA SER A 96 -6.72 -4.03 -2.10
C SER A 96 -7.21 -3.69 -3.51
N ARG A 97 -8.36 -4.24 -3.89
CA ARG A 97 -8.99 -3.93 -5.16
C ARG A 97 -9.29 -2.44 -5.32
N HIS A 98 -9.89 -1.82 -4.31
CA HIS A 98 -10.28 -0.42 -4.37
C HIS A 98 -9.07 0.51 -4.46
N ILE A 99 -7.99 0.20 -3.74
CA ILE A 99 -6.72 0.94 -3.84
C ILE A 99 -6.21 0.90 -5.29
N TYR A 100 -6.13 -0.29 -5.88
CA TYR A 100 -5.66 -0.44 -7.25
C TYR A 100 -6.60 0.24 -8.27
N GLU A 101 -7.91 -0.01 -8.18
CA GLU A 101 -8.90 0.55 -9.12
C GLU A 101 -8.88 2.07 -9.11
N SER A 102 -8.71 2.70 -7.93
CA SER A 102 -8.60 4.16 -7.83
C SER A 102 -7.32 4.73 -8.47
N MET A 103 -6.25 3.95 -8.57
CA MET A 103 -5.07 4.30 -9.38
C MET A 103 -5.37 4.15 -10.88
N ALA A 104 -5.99 3.03 -11.25
CA ALA A 104 -6.29 2.70 -12.64
C ALA A 104 -7.34 3.61 -13.28
N GLU A 105 -8.19 4.26 -12.50
CA GLU A 105 -9.11 5.31 -12.97
C GLU A 105 -8.37 6.53 -13.53
N VAL A 106 -7.20 6.84 -12.99
CA VAL A 106 -6.36 7.97 -13.45
C VAL A 106 -5.38 7.53 -14.52
N ASP A 107 -4.77 6.37 -14.33
CA ASP A 107 -3.78 5.80 -15.23
C ASP A 107 -4.12 4.33 -15.51
N PRO A 108 -4.75 4.03 -16.67
CA PRO A 108 -5.11 2.66 -17.04
C PRO A 108 -3.92 1.70 -17.18
N GLU A 109 -2.69 2.24 -17.28
CA GLU A 109 -1.45 1.47 -17.30
C GLU A 109 -0.83 1.32 -15.91
N ALA A 110 -1.46 1.84 -14.85
CA ALA A 110 -0.93 1.82 -13.50
C ALA A 110 -0.50 0.41 -13.07
N VAL A 111 0.68 0.36 -12.47
CA VAL A 111 1.21 -0.78 -11.73
C VAL A 111 1.42 -0.32 -10.29
N TRP A 112 0.73 -0.95 -9.37
CA TRP A 112 0.92 -0.70 -7.95
C TRP A 112 2.18 -1.43 -7.46
N LEU A 113 3.12 -0.70 -6.88
CA LEU A 113 4.29 -1.27 -6.23
C LEU A 113 4.06 -1.30 -4.71
N GLN A 114 4.14 -2.49 -4.12
CA GLN A 114 3.90 -2.77 -2.71
C GLN A 114 5.11 -3.46 -2.08
N MET A 115 5.55 -3.01 -0.91
CA MET A 115 6.57 -3.73 -0.14
C MET A 115 6.01 -5.00 0.50
N GLY A 116 6.79 -6.08 0.46
CA GLY A 116 6.45 -7.33 1.15
C GLY A 116 6.70 -7.29 2.67
N TRP A 117 7.33 -6.23 3.18
CA TRP A 117 7.68 -6.08 4.59
C TRP A 117 6.51 -6.28 5.55
N LEU A 118 5.31 -5.82 5.20
CA LEU A 118 4.12 -5.98 6.03
C LEU A 118 3.83 -7.45 6.39
N PHE A 119 4.09 -8.38 5.48
CA PHE A 119 3.86 -9.82 5.72
C PHE A 119 4.88 -10.43 6.69
N TYR A 120 6.07 -9.86 6.76
CA TYR A 120 7.11 -10.25 7.71
C TYR A 120 6.90 -9.58 9.07
N ALA A 121 6.55 -8.31 9.08
CA ALA A 121 6.43 -7.50 10.30
C ALA A 121 5.28 -7.98 11.20
N ASP A 122 4.19 -8.47 10.62
CA ASP A 122 3.03 -8.97 11.37
C ASP A 122 2.52 -10.33 10.84
N PRO A 123 3.27 -11.42 11.08
CA PRO A 123 2.86 -12.75 10.61
C PRO A 123 1.63 -13.31 11.36
N THR A 124 1.21 -12.67 12.44
CA THR A 124 0.03 -13.10 13.21
C THR A 124 -1.26 -12.80 12.46
N HIS A 125 -1.35 -11.64 11.87
CA HIS A 125 -2.53 -11.19 11.15
C HIS A 125 -2.41 -11.44 9.65
N TRP A 126 -1.23 -11.33 9.06
CA TRP A 126 -0.98 -11.67 7.67
C TRP A 126 -0.81 -13.19 7.51
N THR A 127 -1.91 -13.91 7.75
CA THR A 127 -2.00 -15.35 7.49
C THR A 127 -1.93 -15.63 5.98
N ALA A 128 -1.64 -16.88 5.60
CA ALA A 128 -1.65 -17.27 4.18
C ALA A 128 -2.98 -16.97 3.47
N GLU A 129 -4.10 -17.05 4.19
CA GLU A 129 -5.43 -16.70 3.66
C GLU A 129 -5.56 -15.19 3.41
N ASN A 130 -5.16 -14.37 4.37
CA ASN A 130 -5.21 -12.90 4.25
C ASN A 130 -4.28 -12.39 3.15
N ILE A 131 -3.06 -12.93 3.06
CA ILE A 131 -2.11 -12.59 2.00
C ILE A 131 -2.69 -12.95 0.63
N ARG A 132 -3.24 -14.16 0.49
CA ARG A 132 -3.87 -14.59 -0.77
C ARG A 132 -5.05 -13.71 -1.16
N ALA A 133 -5.91 -13.36 -0.21
CA ALA A 133 -7.05 -12.50 -0.44
C ALA A 133 -6.61 -11.09 -0.89
N PHE A 134 -5.65 -10.50 -0.19
CA PHE A 134 -5.13 -9.17 -0.47
C PHE A 134 -4.44 -9.10 -1.84
N LEU A 135 -3.51 -10.02 -2.12
CA LEU A 135 -2.76 -10.01 -3.38
C LEU A 135 -3.60 -10.46 -4.58
N GLY A 136 -4.50 -11.42 -4.37
CA GLY A 136 -5.34 -11.97 -5.44
C GLY A 136 -6.46 -11.06 -5.93
N ALA A 137 -6.71 -9.95 -5.22
CA ALA A 137 -7.74 -8.99 -5.59
C ALA A 137 -7.30 -8.00 -6.68
N VAL A 138 -5.99 -7.92 -6.95
CA VAL A 138 -5.41 -7.07 -8.00
C VAL A 138 -5.01 -7.94 -9.19
N PRO A 139 -5.23 -7.50 -10.45
CA PRO A 139 -4.78 -8.24 -11.61
C PRO A 139 -3.29 -8.56 -11.57
N GLN A 140 -2.90 -9.73 -12.03
CA GLN A 140 -1.54 -10.28 -11.87
C GLN A 140 -0.42 -9.38 -12.40
N ASP A 141 -0.65 -8.67 -13.50
CA ASP A 141 0.35 -7.79 -14.10
C ASP A 141 0.31 -6.35 -13.56
N ARG A 142 -0.53 -6.10 -12.56
CA ARG A 142 -0.82 -4.75 -12.06
C ARG A 142 -0.39 -4.52 -10.62
N LEU A 143 0.19 -5.54 -9.99
CA LEU A 143 0.78 -5.46 -8.65
C LEU A 143 2.21 -5.98 -8.73
N LEU A 144 3.19 -5.15 -8.40
CA LEU A 144 4.60 -5.51 -8.33
C LEU A 144 5.03 -5.52 -6.87
N MET A 145 5.43 -6.69 -6.38
CA MET A 145 5.89 -6.84 -5.00
C MET A 145 7.40 -6.58 -4.89
N LEU A 146 7.80 -5.86 -3.86
CA LEU A 146 9.20 -5.85 -3.44
C LEU A 146 9.41 -6.91 -2.36
N ASP A 147 10.27 -7.88 -2.63
CA ASP A 147 10.79 -8.80 -1.61
C ASP A 147 11.81 -8.04 -0.75
N TYR A 148 11.25 -7.11 0.05
CA TYR A 148 12.00 -6.13 0.79
C TYR A 148 12.76 -6.79 1.93
N PHE A 149 14.03 -6.42 2.10
CA PHE A 149 14.89 -7.00 3.12
C PHE A 149 15.34 -8.45 2.80
N CYS A 150 15.39 -8.80 1.52
CA CYS A 150 15.67 -10.15 1.04
C CYS A 150 17.04 -10.71 1.47
N GLU A 151 17.98 -9.86 1.92
CA GLU A 151 19.29 -10.24 2.45
C GLU A 151 19.22 -10.92 3.83
N PHE A 152 18.11 -10.73 4.57
CA PHE A 152 17.88 -11.32 5.89
C PHE A 152 16.75 -12.32 5.90
N THR A 153 15.72 -12.09 5.09
CA THR A 153 14.55 -12.94 5.06
C THR A 153 14.01 -13.08 3.63
N GLU A 154 13.57 -14.26 3.30
CA GLU A 154 13.03 -14.58 1.99
C GLU A 154 11.50 -14.58 2.06
N ILE A 155 10.89 -13.39 2.07
CA ILE A 155 9.42 -13.22 2.19
C ILE A 155 8.71 -13.95 1.04
N TRP A 156 9.30 -13.97 -0.15
CA TRP A 156 8.77 -14.70 -1.30
C TRP A 156 8.54 -16.19 -1.04
N LYS A 157 9.33 -16.83 -0.17
CA LYS A 157 9.12 -18.24 0.23
C LYS A 157 7.94 -18.37 1.18
N GLN A 158 7.79 -17.43 2.11
CA GLN A 158 6.73 -17.44 3.12
C GLN A 158 5.36 -17.14 2.51
N THR A 159 5.33 -16.43 1.39
CA THR A 159 4.12 -15.99 0.69
C THR A 159 3.81 -16.80 -0.56
N GLU A 160 4.36 -18.03 -0.70
CA GLU A 160 4.17 -18.84 -1.88
C GLU A 160 4.45 -18.08 -3.19
N LYS A 161 5.59 -17.36 -3.23
CA LYS A 161 5.98 -16.48 -4.33
C LYS A 161 4.95 -15.37 -4.61
N PHE A 162 4.47 -14.75 -3.54
CA PHE A 162 3.45 -13.70 -3.59
C PHE A 162 2.20 -14.12 -4.38
N HIS A 163 1.84 -15.40 -4.28
CA HIS A 163 0.71 -16.01 -4.97
C HIS A 163 0.68 -15.74 -6.49
N GLY A 164 1.86 -15.68 -7.11
CA GLY A 164 2.01 -15.49 -8.55
C GLY A 164 2.09 -14.04 -9.01
N GLN A 165 1.99 -13.06 -8.10
CA GLN A 165 2.29 -11.68 -8.46
C GLN A 165 3.77 -11.53 -8.82
N PRO A 166 4.13 -10.70 -9.82
CA PRO A 166 5.52 -10.39 -10.11
C PRO A 166 6.19 -9.74 -8.91
N TYR A 167 7.47 -10.07 -8.68
CA TYR A 167 8.21 -9.51 -7.57
C TYR A 167 9.69 -9.27 -7.92
N LEU A 168 10.29 -8.33 -7.21
CA LEU A 168 11.70 -7.98 -7.30
C LEU A 168 12.37 -8.19 -5.96
N TRP A 169 13.55 -8.75 -5.97
CA TRP A 169 14.43 -8.73 -4.80
C TRP A 169 14.86 -7.30 -4.52
N CYS A 170 14.57 -6.86 -3.32
CA CYS A 170 14.89 -5.52 -2.88
C CYS A 170 15.82 -5.57 -1.68
N TYR A 171 17.07 -5.22 -1.93
CA TYR A 171 18.08 -5.11 -0.89
C TYR A 171 17.93 -3.77 -0.16
N LEU A 172 17.76 -3.81 1.15
CA LEU A 172 17.69 -2.58 1.95
C LEU A 172 19.08 -1.95 2.20
N GLY A 173 20.05 -2.69 2.20
CA GLY A 173 21.48 -2.57 2.00
C GLY A 173 22.23 -1.36 2.47
N ASN A 174 21.77 -0.61 3.42
CA ASN A 174 22.62 0.36 4.06
C ASN A 174 22.16 0.71 5.46
N PHE A 175 22.68 -0.01 6.39
CA PHE A 175 22.44 0.26 7.80
C PHE A 175 23.54 1.10 8.46
N GLY A 176 24.28 1.87 7.68
CA GLY A 176 25.34 2.77 8.15
C GLY A 176 26.66 2.09 8.31
#